data_9580a551c4ba50b22820fedd520b0e82
#
_entry.id   9580a551c4ba50b22820fedd520b0e82
#
_cell.length_a   1.000
_cell.length_b   1.000
_cell.length_c   1.000
_cell.angle_alpha   90.00
_cell.angle_beta   90.00
_cell.angle_gamma   90.00
#
_symmetry.space_group_name_H-M   'P 1'
#
loop_
_entity.id
_entity.type
_entity.pdbx_description
1 polymer ?
#
loop_
_entity_poly.entity_id
_entity_poly.type
_entity_poly.pdbx_seq_one_letter_code
_entity_poly.pdbx_strand_id
1 'polypeptide(L)'
;MVVNKPKYDLDPYHFGFILAGNQMMLTWKPVENYRSMLWLPEEAKDLNIPNASYYQLLDVSSTPVPGFAVGIVGNLRLGNHLDLRFIPTLAFGERYIDYNVLALNNLMVIIDTIPVRKSIPSTTVDFPFHIKYRSKRLNNFAAYVLAGGKYSIEMASTKKVSSANNDVPVKVDRNDFAAEAGVGFDFYTPYFKFGTELKMSYGFKNILVKDEFVYSQVLDRLNNKVFQLSFTFE
;
A
#
# COMPACT_ATOMS: atom_id res chain seq x y z
N MET A 1 -6.95 41.86 -1.91
CA MET A 1 -6.52 40.77 -1.03
C MET A 1 -4.99 40.74 -1.01
N VAL A 2 -4.35 40.66 0.16
CA VAL A 2 -2.87 40.66 0.25
C VAL A 2 -2.34 39.33 -0.26
N VAL A 3 -1.33 39.37 -1.16
CA VAL A 3 -0.65 38.18 -1.67
C VAL A 3 0.45 37.80 -0.68
N ASN A 4 0.29 36.65 -0.03
CA ASN A 4 1.28 36.12 0.91
C ASN A 4 2.48 35.55 0.15
N LYS A 5 3.70 35.70 0.67
CA LYS A 5 4.94 35.15 0.08
C LYS A 5 5.05 35.37 -1.46
N PRO A 6 5.05 36.63 -1.94
CA PRO A 6 5.00 36.91 -3.39
C PRO A 6 6.23 36.40 -4.16
N LYS A 7 7.37 36.22 -3.49
CA LYS A 7 8.62 35.72 -4.08
C LYS A 7 8.78 34.20 -3.97
N TYR A 8 7.93 33.50 -3.21
CA TYR A 8 8.05 32.08 -2.96
C TYR A 8 8.17 31.25 -4.26
N ASP A 9 7.32 31.55 -5.23
CA ASP A 9 7.31 30.84 -6.51
C ASP A 9 8.51 31.18 -7.42
N LEU A 10 9.39 32.10 -7.02
CA LEU A 10 10.62 32.44 -7.76
C LEU A 10 11.83 31.65 -7.27
N ASP A 11 11.80 31.17 -6.03
CA ASP A 11 12.90 30.42 -5.47
C ASP A 11 13.03 29.04 -6.13
N PRO A 12 14.26 28.59 -6.44
CA PRO A 12 14.47 27.36 -7.18
C PRO A 12 14.23 26.10 -6.32
N TYR A 13 14.39 26.19 -5.00
CA TYR A 13 14.29 25.05 -4.08
C TYR A 13 13.34 25.37 -2.93
N HIS A 14 12.53 24.38 -2.58
CA HIS A 14 11.71 24.43 -1.38
C HIS A 14 11.86 23.11 -0.63
N PHE A 15 11.90 23.23 0.68
CA PHE A 15 11.94 22.09 1.58
C PHE A 15 10.79 22.18 2.57
N GLY A 16 10.36 21.04 3.04
CA GLY A 16 9.29 20.95 4.00
C GLY A 16 9.14 19.54 4.55
N PHE A 17 8.04 19.30 5.19
CA PHE A 17 7.67 17.98 5.68
C PHE A 17 6.27 17.61 5.25
N ILE A 18 5.99 16.32 5.25
CA ILE A 18 4.70 15.74 4.92
C ILE A 18 4.21 14.87 6.07
N LEU A 19 2.93 15.02 6.38
CA LEU A 19 2.16 14.11 7.22
C LEU A 19 1.03 13.55 6.38
N ALA A 20 0.83 12.25 6.45
CA ALA A 20 -0.20 11.62 5.64
C ALA A 20 -0.93 10.51 6.37
N GLY A 21 -2.24 10.42 6.14
CA GLY A 21 -3.00 9.21 6.34
C GLY A 21 -2.97 8.38 5.07
N ASN A 22 -2.73 7.09 5.20
CA ASN A 22 -2.75 6.17 4.08
C ASN A 22 -3.74 5.02 4.32
N GLN A 23 -4.16 4.40 3.24
CA GLN A 23 -4.97 3.19 3.25
C GLN A 23 -4.29 2.17 2.35
N MET A 24 -3.67 1.18 2.98
CA MET A 24 -2.94 0.13 2.29
C MET A 24 -3.87 -1.03 1.99
N MET A 25 -3.83 -1.52 0.75
CA MET A 25 -4.56 -2.69 0.30
C MET A 25 -3.74 -3.49 -0.70
N LEU A 26 -4.16 -4.72 -0.94
CA LEU A 26 -3.56 -5.60 -1.92
C LEU A 26 -4.53 -5.83 -3.07
N THR A 27 -4.03 -5.76 -4.29
CA THR A 27 -4.72 -6.27 -5.46
C THR A 27 -4.15 -7.65 -5.75
N TRP A 28 -5.00 -8.65 -5.85
CA TRP A 28 -4.60 -10.04 -6.01
C TRP A 28 -5.21 -10.65 -7.27
N LYS A 29 -4.54 -11.65 -7.81
CA LYS A 29 -5.04 -12.49 -8.88
C LYS A 29 -4.92 -13.95 -8.43
N PRO A 30 -5.99 -14.74 -8.46
CA PRO A 30 -5.93 -16.15 -8.10
C PRO A 30 -5.28 -16.96 -9.23
N VAL A 31 -4.79 -18.14 -8.87
CA VAL A 31 -4.41 -19.19 -9.81
C VAL A 31 -5.67 -19.71 -10.50
N GLU A 32 -5.55 -20.12 -11.77
CA GLU A 32 -6.66 -20.81 -12.46
C GLU A 32 -7.08 -22.05 -11.67
N ASN A 33 -8.39 -22.23 -11.53
CA ASN A 33 -8.99 -23.36 -10.79
C ASN A 33 -8.64 -23.41 -9.27
N TYR A 34 -8.29 -22.31 -8.64
CA TYR A 34 -7.99 -22.28 -7.20
C TYR A 34 -9.12 -22.88 -6.34
N ARG A 35 -10.37 -22.77 -6.78
CA ARG A 35 -11.55 -23.35 -6.11
C ARG A 35 -11.64 -24.86 -6.21
N SER A 36 -10.89 -25.50 -7.10
CA SER A 36 -10.82 -26.97 -7.20
C SER A 36 -9.63 -27.58 -6.48
N MET A 37 -8.76 -26.75 -5.91
CA MET A 37 -7.63 -27.21 -5.11
C MET A 37 -8.14 -27.75 -3.77
N LEU A 38 -7.73 -28.95 -3.44
CA LEU A 38 -7.99 -29.61 -2.16
C LEU A 38 -6.69 -29.78 -1.41
N TRP A 39 -6.70 -29.46 -0.13
CA TRP A 39 -5.55 -29.63 0.75
C TRP A 39 -5.86 -30.59 1.87
N LEU A 40 -4.84 -31.34 2.24
CA LEU A 40 -4.90 -32.22 3.41
C LEU A 40 -4.71 -31.41 4.71
N PRO A 41 -5.21 -31.91 5.85
CA PRO A 41 -5.01 -31.25 7.14
C PRO A 41 -3.53 -31.01 7.50
N GLU A 42 -2.63 -31.86 7.00
CA GLU A 42 -1.18 -31.72 7.18
C GLU A 42 -0.58 -30.51 6.45
N GLU A 43 -1.21 -30.07 5.36
CA GLU A 43 -0.80 -28.91 4.56
C GLU A 43 -1.36 -27.60 5.12
N ALA A 44 -2.54 -27.66 5.76
CA ALA A 44 -3.25 -26.54 6.38
C ALA A 44 -3.12 -26.59 7.91
N LYS A 45 -1.89 -26.53 8.42
CA LYS A 45 -1.53 -26.77 9.82
C LYS A 45 -2.18 -25.84 10.84
N ASP A 46 -2.63 -24.68 10.41
CA ASP A 46 -3.34 -23.68 11.23
C ASP A 46 -4.86 -23.91 11.27
N LEU A 47 -5.37 -24.84 10.45
CA LEU A 47 -6.75 -25.26 10.46
C LEU A 47 -6.85 -26.62 11.15
N ASN A 48 -7.60 -26.68 12.24
CA ASN A 48 -7.81 -27.93 12.99
C ASN A 48 -9.29 -28.13 13.27
N ILE A 49 -10.01 -28.63 12.28
CA ILE A 49 -11.45 -28.96 12.39
C ILE A 49 -11.60 -30.47 12.59
N PRO A 50 -12.28 -30.92 13.66
CA PRO A 50 -12.57 -32.31 13.86
C PRO A 50 -13.33 -32.92 12.67
N ASN A 51 -12.91 -34.11 12.23
CA ASN A 51 -13.49 -34.85 11.10
C ASN A 51 -13.34 -34.21 9.73
N ALA A 52 -12.58 -33.11 9.58
CA ALA A 52 -12.20 -32.60 8.27
C ALA A 52 -11.14 -33.50 7.65
N SER A 53 -11.40 -33.90 6.40
CA SER A 53 -10.47 -34.71 5.59
C SER A 53 -9.80 -33.88 4.52
N TYR A 54 -10.46 -32.83 4.08
CA TYR A 54 -9.97 -31.90 3.07
C TYR A 54 -10.36 -30.49 3.40
N TYR A 55 -9.53 -29.54 2.97
CA TYR A 55 -9.81 -28.12 2.97
C TYR A 55 -9.85 -27.58 1.54
N GLN A 56 -10.74 -26.65 1.27
CA GLN A 56 -10.94 -26.04 -0.05
C GLN A 56 -11.16 -24.55 0.11
N LEU A 57 -10.54 -23.73 -0.75
CA LEU A 57 -10.74 -22.30 -0.72
C LEU A 57 -12.02 -21.91 -1.46
N LEU A 58 -12.91 -21.19 -0.78
CA LEU A 58 -14.12 -20.65 -1.36
C LEU A 58 -13.88 -19.27 -1.97
N ASP A 59 -13.27 -18.37 -1.22
CA ASP A 59 -13.08 -16.99 -1.61
C ASP A 59 -11.84 -16.35 -0.94
N VAL A 60 -11.30 -15.31 -1.58
CA VAL A 60 -10.21 -14.47 -1.07
C VAL A 60 -10.63 -13.02 -1.22
N SER A 61 -10.35 -12.20 -0.22
CA SER A 61 -10.54 -10.76 -0.30
C SER A 61 -9.41 -10.02 0.40
N SER A 62 -9.27 -8.72 0.11
CA SER A 62 -8.30 -7.86 0.79
C SER A 62 -9.03 -6.74 1.50
N THR A 63 -8.83 -6.65 2.81
CA THR A 63 -9.42 -5.59 3.62
C THR A 63 -8.45 -4.43 3.73
N PRO A 64 -8.86 -3.21 3.30
CA PRO A 64 -8.04 -2.02 3.42
C PRO A 64 -7.93 -1.59 4.89
N VAL A 65 -6.71 -1.25 5.32
CA VAL A 65 -6.42 -0.83 6.69
C VAL A 65 -5.82 0.57 6.67
N PRO A 66 -6.28 1.46 7.57
CA PRO A 66 -5.69 2.78 7.70
C PRO A 66 -4.29 2.69 8.32
N GLY A 67 -3.40 3.54 7.83
CA GLY A 67 -2.07 3.72 8.32
C GLY A 67 -1.67 5.20 8.24
N PHE A 68 -0.42 5.49 8.53
CA PHE A 68 0.11 6.85 8.46
C PHE A 68 1.50 6.88 7.84
N ALA A 69 1.89 8.06 7.36
CA ALA A 69 3.21 8.27 6.79
C ALA A 69 3.75 9.64 7.15
N VAL A 70 5.07 9.73 7.29
CA VAL A 70 5.80 10.96 7.56
C VAL A 70 7.01 11.04 6.64
N GLY A 71 7.37 12.24 6.19
CA GLY A 71 8.50 12.37 5.28
C GLY A 71 8.97 13.80 5.10
N ILE A 72 9.99 13.97 4.30
CA ILE A 72 10.61 15.24 3.97
C ILE A 72 10.29 15.57 2.52
N VAL A 73 9.83 16.79 2.29
CA VAL A 73 9.55 17.31 0.94
C VAL A 73 10.78 18.04 0.44
N GLY A 74 11.29 17.60 -0.71
CA GLY A 74 12.21 18.37 -1.54
C GLY A 74 11.53 18.72 -2.85
N ASN A 75 11.41 19.99 -3.17
CA ASN A 75 10.80 20.51 -4.38
C ASN A 75 11.81 21.35 -5.15
N LEU A 76 12.04 20.99 -6.41
CA LEU A 76 12.89 21.71 -7.34
C LEU A 76 12.01 22.29 -8.46
N ARG A 77 12.05 23.61 -8.58
CA ARG A 77 11.35 24.30 -9.66
C ARG A 77 12.07 24.09 -11.01
N LEU A 78 11.37 23.49 -11.96
CA LEU A 78 11.88 23.33 -13.35
C LEU A 78 11.40 24.44 -14.28
N GLY A 79 10.33 25.14 -13.90
CA GLY A 79 9.74 26.20 -14.74
C GLY A 79 8.59 26.93 -14.04
N ASN A 80 7.79 27.65 -14.81
CA ASN A 80 6.69 28.43 -14.24
C ASN A 80 5.53 27.57 -13.71
N HIS A 81 5.38 26.35 -14.24
CA HIS A 81 4.28 25.45 -13.94
C HIS A 81 4.74 24.05 -13.58
N LEU A 82 6.03 23.75 -13.72
CA LEU A 82 6.59 22.42 -13.50
C LEU A 82 7.57 22.43 -12.36
N ASP A 83 7.35 21.53 -11.41
CA ASP A 83 8.25 21.24 -10.30
C ASP A 83 8.59 19.74 -10.31
N LEU A 84 9.85 19.41 -9.97
CA LEU A 84 10.28 18.06 -9.63
C LEU A 84 10.24 17.91 -8.12
N ARG A 85 9.54 16.89 -7.63
CA ARG A 85 9.42 16.61 -6.20
C ARG A 85 10.05 15.26 -5.87
N PHE A 86 10.83 15.26 -4.81
CA PHE A 86 11.36 14.07 -4.17
C PHE A 86 10.95 14.07 -2.70
N ILE A 87 10.24 13.03 -2.25
CA ILE A 87 9.62 13.01 -0.93
C ILE A 87 9.95 11.70 -0.21
N PRO A 88 11.21 11.48 0.26
CA PRO A 88 11.50 10.31 1.06
C PRO A 88 10.56 10.24 2.25
N THR A 89 9.89 9.11 2.40
CA THR A 89 8.76 8.93 3.34
C THR A 89 8.90 7.60 4.06
N LEU A 90 8.64 7.63 5.37
CA LEU A 90 8.45 6.43 6.18
C LEU A 90 6.95 6.21 6.35
N ALA A 91 6.45 5.08 5.87
CA ALA A 91 5.04 4.75 5.94
C ALA A 91 4.82 3.51 6.80
N PHE A 92 3.79 3.58 7.62
CA PHE A 92 3.35 2.52 8.54
C PHE A 92 1.92 2.14 8.22
N GLY A 93 1.65 0.85 8.25
CA GLY A 93 0.32 0.33 8.04
C GLY A 93 0.28 -1.17 8.20
N GLU A 94 -0.87 -1.73 7.88
CA GLU A 94 -1.11 -3.15 7.88
C GLU A 94 -1.99 -3.51 6.68
N ARG A 95 -1.85 -4.71 6.17
CA ARG A 95 -2.65 -5.22 5.06
C ARG A 95 -3.25 -6.55 5.47
N TYR A 96 -4.53 -6.74 5.21
CA TYR A 96 -5.20 -8.01 5.48
C TYR A 96 -5.57 -8.72 4.19
N ILE A 97 -5.39 -10.04 4.21
CA ILE A 97 -5.98 -10.95 3.25
C ILE A 97 -6.91 -11.87 4.03
N ASP A 98 -8.16 -11.87 3.65
CA ASP A 98 -9.21 -12.67 4.22
C ASP A 98 -9.50 -13.86 3.31
N TYR A 99 -9.43 -15.07 3.84
CA TYR A 99 -9.71 -16.31 3.15
C TYR A 99 -10.95 -16.95 3.79
N ASN A 100 -11.88 -17.42 2.97
CA ASN A 100 -12.95 -18.30 3.41
C ASN A 100 -12.63 -19.72 2.99
N VAL A 101 -12.41 -20.60 3.94
CA VAL A 101 -11.99 -21.98 3.73
C VAL A 101 -13.12 -22.93 4.11
N LEU A 102 -13.47 -23.83 3.22
CA LEU A 102 -14.42 -24.91 3.46
C LEU A 102 -13.67 -26.11 4.06
N ALA A 103 -14.21 -26.66 5.14
CA ALA A 103 -13.81 -27.97 5.67
C ALA A 103 -14.75 -29.05 5.14
N LEU A 104 -14.18 -30.09 4.55
CA LEU A 104 -14.90 -31.17 3.88
C LEU A 104 -14.58 -32.51 4.55
N ASN A 105 -15.56 -33.41 4.63
CA ASN A 105 -15.35 -34.79 5.04
C ASN A 105 -14.90 -35.70 3.88
N ASN A 106 -14.67 -36.98 4.16
CA ASN A 106 -14.30 -37.97 3.13
C ASN A 106 -15.32 -38.13 2.02
N LEU A 107 -16.59 -37.74 2.23
CA LEU A 107 -17.66 -37.79 1.25
C LEU A 107 -17.83 -36.45 0.51
N MET A 108 -16.87 -35.52 0.63
CA MET A 108 -16.88 -34.19 0.03
C MET A 108 -18.09 -33.33 0.46
N VAL A 109 -18.65 -33.60 1.64
CA VAL A 109 -19.73 -32.80 2.23
C VAL A 109 -19.09 -31.71 3.08
N ILE A 110 -19.58 -30.47 2.96
CA ILE A 110 -19.14 -29.33 3.74
C ILE A 110 -19.54 -29.55 5.20
N ILE A 111 -18.55 -29.57 6.11
CA ILE A 111 -18.74 -29.67 7.55
C ILE A 111 -18.82 -28.26 8.15
N ASP A 112 -17.91 -27.36 7.70
CA ASP A 112 -17.78 -26.02 8.24
C ASP A 112 -17.20 -25.05 7.23
N THR A 113 -17.39 -23.74 7.49
CA THR A 113 -16.77 -22.66 6.70
C THR A 113 -16.01 -21.75 7.65
N ILE A 114 -14.70 -21.67 7.46
CA ILE A 114 -13.77 -21.04 8.36
C ILE A 114 -13.27 -19.72 7.75
N PRO A 115 -13.57 -18.57 8.36
CA PRO A 115 -12.93 -17.32 7.98
C PRO A 115 -11.51 -17.26 8.55
N VAL A 116 -10.51 -17.12 7.68
CA VAL A 116 -9.10 -17.00 8.07
C VAL A 116 -8.58 -15.64 7.63
N ARG A 117 -8.10 -14.84 8.58
CA ARG A 117 -7.47 -13.55 8.30
C ARG A 117 -5.96 -13.65 8.45
N LYS A 118 -5.24 -13.25 7.43
CA LYS A 118 -3.78 -13.14 7.46
C LYS A 118 -3.36 -11.67 7.46
N SER A 119 -2.64 -11.29 8.51
CA SER A 119 -2.08 -9.95 8.67
C SER A 119 -0.70 -9.88 8.05
N ILE A 120 -0.46 -8.82 7.28
CA ILE A 120 0.83 -8.49 6.70
C ILE A 120 1.20 -7.09 7.22
N PRO A 121 1.91 -7.01 8.37
CA PRO A 121 2.39 -5.73 8.87
C PRO A 121 3.34 -5.12 7.86
N SER A 122 3.24 -3.81 7.67
CA SER A 122 3.99 -3.07 6.66
C SER A 122 4.64 -1.84 7.27
N THR A 123 5.93 -1.76 7.11
CA THR A 123 6.72 -0.56 7.40
C THR A 123 7.61 -0.33 6.20
N THR A 124 7.28 0.67 5.38
CA THR A 124 8.03 0.94 4.15
C THR A 124 8.82 2.23 4.24
N VAL A 125 10.02 2.19 3.65
CA VAL A 125 10.77 3.39 3.27
C VAL A 125 10.52 3.62 1.80
N ASP A 126 9.84 4.72 1.49
CA ASP A 126 9.42 5.07 0.16
C ASP A 126 10.28 6.21 -0.42
N PHE A 127 10.67 6.08 -1.68
CA PHE A 127 11.44 7.07 -2.43
C PHE A 127 10.66 7.48 -3.68
N PRO A 128 9.63 8.33 -3.55
CA PRO A 128 8.85 8.80 -4.69
C PRO A 128 9.54 9.95 -5.42
N PHE A 129 9.46 9.92 -6.75
CA PHE A 129 9.84 11.01 -7.65
C PHE A 129 8.62 11.43 -8.46
N HIS A 130 8.21 12.69 -8.35
CA HIS A 130 7.03 13.22 -9.03
C HIS A 130 7.36 14.44 -9.88
N ILE A 131 6.70 14.52 -11.01
CA ILE A 131 6.53 15.76 -11.74
C ILE A 131 5.21 16.37 -11.28
N LYS A 132 5.27 17.57 -10.72
CA LYS A 132 4.13 18.35 -10.27
C LYS A 132 3.85 19.44 -11.30
N TYR A 133 2.65 19.42 -11.87
CA TYR A 133 2.17 20.49 -12.75
C TYR A 133 1.20 21.38 -11.99
N ARG A 134 1.57 22.64 -11.80
CA ARG A 134 0.86 23.61 -11.00
C ARG A 134 0.15 24.63 -11.88
N SER A 135 -1.10 24.96 -11.51
CA SER A 135 -1.84 26.08 -12.10
C SER A 135 -1.17 27.42 -11.81
N LYS A 136 -1.54 28.46 -12.55
CA LYS A 136 -1.23 29.84 -12.12
C LYS A 136 -1.81 30.06 -10.71
N ARG A 137 -1.03 30.69 -9.87
CA ARG A 137 -1.46 31.08 -8.53
C ARG A 137 -2.56 32.15 -8.62
N LEU A 138 -3.68 31.89 -7.96
CA LEU A 138 -4.77 32.83 -7.83
C LEU A 138 -4.76 33.38 -6.40
N ASN A 139 -4.20 34.57 -6.19
CA ASN A 139 -3.96 35.15 -4.89
C ASN A 139 -3.10 34.22 -3.98
N ASN A 140 -3.73 33.53 -3.04
CA ASN A 140 -3.06 32.66 -2.06
C ASN A 140 -3.40 31.17 -2.26
N PHE A 141 -3.80 30.78 -3.47
CA PHE A 141 -4.23 29.44 -3.83
C PHE A 141 -3.67 28.99 -5.19
N ALA A 142 -3.28 27.74 -5.29
CA ALA A 142 -2.97 27.09 -6.55
C ALA A 142 -3.41 25.63 -6.50
N ALA A 143 -3.95 25.12 -7.61
CA ALA A 143 -4.23 23.70 -7.80
C ALA A 143 -3.08 23.04 -8.56
N TYR A 144 -2.89 21.75 -8.34
CA TYR A 144 -1.89 21.00 -9.06
C TYR A 144 -2.29 19.54 -9.29
N VAL A 145 -1.66 18.95 -10.26
CA VAL A 145 -1.64 17.50 -10.47
C VAL A 145 -0.21 17.02 -10.39
N LEU A 146 -0.03 15.78 -9.99
CA LEU A 146 1.28 15.14 -9.97
C LEU A 146 1.20 13.73 -10.51
N ALA A 147 2.30 13.30 -11.11
CA ALA A 147 2.49 11.92 -11.54
C ALA A 147 3.96 11.56 -11.42
N GLY A 148 4.24 10.29 -11.21
CA GLY A 148 5.61 9.82 -11.09
C GLY A 148 5.73 8.36 -10.73
N GLY A 149 6.91 8.01 -10.27
CA GLY A 149 7.25 6.68 -9.81
C GLY A 149 7.71 6.67 -8.36
N LYS A 150 7.53 5.54 -7.72
CA LYS A 150 7.97 5.29 -6.35
C LYS A 150 8.73 3.97 -6.29
N TYR A 151 9.86 4.00 -5.61
CA TYR A 151 10.55 2.80 -5.14
C TYR A 151 10.30 2.64 -3.64
N SER A 152 9.90 1.46 -3.22
CA SER A 152 9.56 1.15 -1.82
C SER A 152 10.40 -0.01 -1.31
N ILE A 153 10.90 0.12 -0.09
CA ILE A 153 11.62 -0.93 0.64
C ILE A 153 10.79 -1.33 1.85
N GLU A 154 10.29 -2.57 1.88
CA GLU A 154 9.57 -3.14 3.01
C GLU A 154 10.54 -3.55 4.11
N MET A 155 10.38 -2.99 5.29
CA MET A 155 11.22 -3.25 6.45
C MET A 155 10.64 -4.34 7.38
N ALA A 156 9.33 -4.52 7.38
CA ALA A 156 8.64 -5.45 8.26
C ALA A 156 8.73 -6.91 7.78
N SER A 157 8.88 -7.15 6.47
CA SER A 157 8.87 -8.49 5.87
C SER A 157 10.05 -9.38 6.31
N THR A 158 11.07 -8.80 6.95
CA THR A 158 12.25 -9.53 7.46
C THR A 158 12.08 -10.09 8.87
N LYS A 159 11.01 -9.75 9.58
CA LYS A 159 10.76 -10.34 10.89
C LYS A 159 10.46 -11.83 10.73
N LYS A 160 11.36 -12.68 11.27
CA LYS A 160 11.08 -14.10 11.44
C LYS A 160 9.79 -14.22 12.23
N VAL A 161 8.79 -14.86 11.64
CA VAL A 161 7.56 -15.19 12.37
C VAL A 161 7.96 -16.07 13.54
N SER A 162 7.60 -15.64 14.73
CA SER A 162 7.83 -16.43 15.95
C SER A 162 7.04 -17.72 15.81
N SER A 163 7.74 -18.85 15.81
CA SER A 163 7.17 -20.21 15.66
C SER A 163 6.23 -20.63 16.81
N ALA A 164 5.90 -19.70 17.71
CA ALA A 164 5.10 -20.01 18.91
C ALA A 164 3.59 -20.17 18.64
N ASN A 165 3.09 -19.65 17.54
CA ASN A 165 1.66 -19.75 17.20
C ASN A 165 1.50 -20.29 15.79
N ASN A 166 1.54 -21.48 15.46
CA ASN A 166 1.24 -22.14 14.17
C ASN A 166 0.66 -21.24 13.02
N ASP A 167 0.90 -19.92 13.10
CA ASP A 167 0.39 -18.95 12.14
C ASP A 167 1.27 -18.96 10.89
N VAL A 168 0.66 -19.31 9.77
CA VAL A 168 1.31 -19.39 8.46
C VAL A 168 1.22 -18.02 7.81
N PRO A 169 2.32 -17.25 7.69
CA PRO A 169 2.30 -15.92 7.11
C PRO A 169 2.29 -15.96 5.58
N VAL A 170 1.66 -14.99 4.97
CA VAL A 170 1.87 -14.68 3.55
C VAL A 170 3.10 -13.79 3.43
N LYS A 171 4.15 -14.30 2.78
CA LYS A 171 5.40 -13.57 2.60
C LYS A 171 5.33 -12.63 1.39
N VAL A 172 5.84 -11.42 1.60
CA VAL A 172 5.94 -10.40 0.55
C VAL A 172 7.40 -10.03 0.28
N ASP A 173 7.69 -9.69 -0.98
CA ASP A 173 9.01 -9.21 -1.39
C ASP A 173 9.32 -7.87 -0.73
N ARG A 174 10.60 -7.67 -0.44
CA ARG A 174 11.12 -6.48 0.20
C ARG A 174 11.04 -5.23 -0.67
N ASN A 175 11.19 -5.40 -1.99
CA ASN A 175 11.31 -4.28 -2.93
C ASN A 175 10.09 -4.21 -3.83
N ASP A 176 9.51 -3.02 -3.98
CA ASP A 176 8.40 -2.76 -4.88
C ASP A 176 8.63 -1.49 -5.70
N PHE A 177 8.12 -1.49 -6.94
CA PHE A 177 8.08 -0.34 -7.84
C PHE A 177 6.63 -0.02 -8.16
N ALA A 178 6.26 1.25 -7.97
CA ALA A 178 4.89 1.70 -8.19
C ALA A 178 4.84 2.95 -9.07
N ALA A 179 3.74 3.12 -9.81
CA ALA A 179 3.34 4.42 -10.33
C ALA A 179 2.49 5.14 -9.30
N GLU A 180 2.65 6.45 -9.29
CA GLU A 180 1.86 7.34 -8.46
C GLU A 180 1.22 8.44 -9.29
N ALA A 181 -0.02 8.76 -8.99
CA ALA A 181 -0.72 9.92 -9.54
C ALA A 181 -1.56 10.57 -8.44
N GLY A 182 -1.70 11.89 -8.51
CA GLY A 182 -2.43 12.62 -7.50
C GLY A 182 -2.84 14.02 -7.93
N VAL A 183 -3.69 14.59 -7.12
CA VAL A 183 -4.17 15.97 -7.25
C VAL A 183 -4.06 16.66 -5.91
N GLY A 184 -3.83 17.96 -5.93
CA GLY A 184 -3.70 18.70 -4.68
C GLY A 184 -3.90 20.20 -4.84
N PHE A 185 -3.88 20.84 -3.70
CA PHE A 185 -4.05 22.28 -3.58
C PHE A 185 -2.98 22.86 -2.67
N ASP A 186 -2.37 23.97 -3.10
CA ASP A 186 -1.43 24.76 -2.33
C ASP A 186 -2.11 26.02 -1.82
N PHE A 187 -2.01 26.26 -0.51
CA PHE A 187 -2.49 27.45 0.18
C PHE A 187 -1.29 28.22 0.72
N TYR A 188 -1.15 29.48 0.34
CA TYR A 188 -0.05 30.33 0.76
C TYR A 188 -0.46 31.13 2.00
N THR A 189 0.04 30.73 3.15
CA THR A 189 -0.13 31.49 4.40
C THR A 189 0.97 32.55 4.52
N PRO A 190 0.91 33.47 5.48
CA PRO A 190 1.98 34.42 5.71
C PRO A 190 3.32 33.75 6.09
N TYR A 191 3.28 32.58 6.73
CA TYR A 191 4.45 31.91 7.31
C TYR A 191 4.98 30.75 6.49
N PHE A 192 4.10 29.93 5.92
CA PHE A 192 4.44 28.71 5.18
C PHE A 192 3.43 28.44 4.06
N LYS A 193 3.81 27.61 3.12
CA LYS A 193 2.89 27.06 2.14
C LYS A 193 2.30 25.74 2.69
N PHE A 194 0.99 25.68 2.80
CA PHE A 194 0.26 24.51 3.20
C PHE A 194 -0.31 23.81 1.96
N GLY A 195 -0.02 22.53 1.81
CA GLY A 195 -0.56 21.73 0.72
C GLY A 195 -1.45 20.61 1.22
N THR A 196 -2.54 20.35 0.50
CA THR A 196 -3.36 19.15 0.65
C THR A 196 -3.28 18.33 -0.62
N GLU A 197 -3.08 17.02 -0.52
CA GLU A 197 -2.83 16.16 -1.67
C GLU A 197 -3.52 14.81 -1.49
N LEU A 198 -4.31 14.41 -2.48
CA LEU A 198 -4.85 13.06 -2.60
C LEU A 198 -4.08 12.32 -3.69
N LYS A 199 -3.50 11.19 -3.32
CA LYS A 199 -2.62 10.41 -4.17
C LYS A 199 -2.99 8.93 -4.15
N MET A 200 -2.84 8.28 -5.30
CA MET A 200 -2.95 6.84 -5.47
C MET A 200 -1.63 6.28 -5.98
N SER A 201 -1.20 5.18 -5.38
CA SER A 201 -0.02 4.40 -5.77
C SER A 201 -0.44 3.00 -6.20
N TYR A 202 0.12 2.49 -7.29
CA TYR A 202 -0.11 1.13 -7.78
C TYR A 202 1.21 0.44 -8.11
N GLY A 203 1.51 -0.66 -7.40
CA GLY A 203 2.72 -1.47 -7.58
C GLY A 203 2.64 -2.33 -8.84
N PHE A 204 3.70 -2.32 -9.64
CA PHE A 204 3.79 -3.14 -10.86
C PHE A 204 4.36 -4.52 -10.60
N LYS A 205 5.21 -4.64 -9.60
CA LYS A 205 5.87 -5.89 -9.27
C LYS A 205 4.91 -6.85 -8.60
N ASN A 206 5.00 -8.13 -8.96
CA ASN A 206 4.40 -9.18 -8.14
C ASN A 206 5.22 -9.31 -6.87
N ILE A 207 4.66 -8.89 -5.75
CA ILE A 207 5.33 -8.93 -4.45
C ILE A 207 5.11 -10.25 -3.69
N LEU A 208 4.33 -11.18 -4.25
CA LEU A 208 4.09 -12.49 -3.64
C LEU A 208 5.37 -13.33 -3.67
N VAL A 209 5.82 -13.76 -2.51
CA VAL A 209 6.84 -14.80 -2.37
C VAL A 209 6.11 -16.13 -2.23
N LYS A 210 6.14 -16.96 -3.29
CA LYS A 210 5.53 -18.30 -3.26
C LYS A 210 6.30 -19.20 -2.32
N ASP A 211 5.60 -19.89 -1.46
CA ASP A 211 6.10 -20.93 -0.57
C ASP A 211 5.18 -22.16 -0.62
N GLU A 212 5.50 -23.18 0.18
CA GLU A 212 4.75 -24.44 0.22
C GLU A 212 3.41 -24.34 0.98
N PHE A 213 3.06 -23.15 1.49
CA PHE A 213 1.84 -22.96 2.27
C PHE A 213 0.63 -22.72 1.39
N VAL A 214 -0.50 -23.27 1.81
CA VAL A 214 -1.80 -23.23 1.13
C VAL A 214 -2.20 -21.82 0.69
N TYR A 215 -2.00 -20.82 1.55
CA TYR A 215 -2.43 -19.44 1.32
C TYR A 215 -1.66 -18.72 0.21
N SER A 216 -0.39 -19.11 -0.01
CA SER A 216 0.42 -18.55 -1.09
C SER A 216 0.20 -19.27 -2.42
N GLN A 217 -0.13 -20.56 -2.38
CA GLN A 217 -0.33 -21.39 -3.58
C GLN A 217 -1.56 -20.97 -4.39
N VAL A 218 -2.61 -20.46 -3.74
CA VAL A 218 -3.86 -20.02 -4.40
C VAL A 218 -3.73 -18.67 -5.10
N LEU A 219 -2.66 -17.94 -4.81
CA LEU A 219 -2.39 -16.63 -5.38
C LEU A 219 -1.38 -16.76 -6.53
N ASP A 220 -1.72 -16.22 -7.70
CA ASP A 220 -0.80 -16.08 -8.82
C ASP A 220 0.00 -14.78 -8.71
N ARG A 221 -0.68 -13.70 -8.35
CA ARG A 221 -0.10 -12.37 -8.30
C ARG A 221 -0.67 -11.55 -7.14
N LEU A 222 0.22 -10.76 -6.53
CA LEU A 222 -0.10 -9.82 -5.47
C LEU A 222 0.60 -8.48 -5.74
N ASN A 223 -0.18 -7.38 -5.78
CA ASN A 223 0.34 -6.05 -6.02
C ASN A 223 -0.11 -5.10 -4.91
N ASN A 224 0.75 -4.15 -4.55
CA ASN A 224 0.41 -3.07 -3.63
C ASN A 224 -0.49 -2.04 -4.31
N LYS A 225 -1.49 -1.58 -3.57
CA LYS A 225 -2.30 -0.43 -3.92
C LYS A 225 -2.48 0.43 -2.67
N VAL A 226 -2.14 1.71 -2.77
CA VAL A 226 -2.21 2.64 -1.63
C VAL A 226 -2.94 3.90 -2.04
N PHE A 227 -3.92 4.29 -1.23
CA PHE A 227 -4.51 5.64 -1.27
C PHE A 227 -3.93 6.45 -0.13
N GLN A 228 -3.58 7.69 -0.40
CA GLN A 228 -2.93 8.57 0.57
C GLN A 228 -3.53 9.97 0.51
N LEU A 229 -3.93 10.47 1.67
CA LEU A 229 -4.27 11.87 1.90
C LEU A 229 -3.13 12.51 2.67
N SER A 230 -2.51 13.52 2.09
CA SER A 230 -1.30 14.14 2.63
C SER A 230 -1.50 15.61 2.92
N PHE A 231 -0.79 16.08 3.92
CA PHE A 231 -0.64 17.48 4.28
C PHE A 231 0.84 17.85 4.23
N THR A 232 1.18 18.85 3.42
CA THR A 232 2.56 19.33 3.27
C THR A 232 2.71 20.71 3.86
N PHE A 233 3.87 20.95 4.43
CA PHE A 233 4.26 22.21 5.07
C PHE A 233 5.63 22.63 4.52
N GLU A 234 5.67 23.64 3.66
CA GLU A 234 6.85 24.13 2.95
C GLU A 234 7.11 25.63 3.19
#